data_cd3efd608d65da59a7ff7dba25026218
#
_entry.id   cd3efd608d65da59a7ff7dba25026218
#
_cell.length_a   1.000
_cell.length_b   1.000
_cell.length_c   1.000
_cell.angle_alpha   90.00
_cell.angle_beta   90.00
_cell.angle_gamma   90.00
#
_symmetry.space_group_name_H-M   'P 1'
#
loop_
_entity.id
_entity.type
_entity.pdbx_description
1 polymer ?
#
loop_
_entity_poly.entity_id
_entity_poly.type
_entity_poly.pdbx_seq_one_letter_code
_entity_poly.pdbx_strand_id
1 'polypeptide(L)'
;MTLCIAAICRRDGEEAIIAASDFLLSNPSLSLKFDTGAYKFTTASPTHRWISMFAGRPYGATEIWECTRGKFRNKQDSSKNMRLAYEQCVEKLRKQLAEKQLLRNQFISLREFKRDGPTLFPGRRLAIMQRKLRNFDFGTEFLVGGFDARGVPDLFTITGRGQMHSFLSTSCAMIGCGADLAKVSFTKSFNPRDDWTEIVYHVCEAKFRAEVDRRVGDRTVVVIVDKNGIWRHIPEEGIEKVRNAWKRLGGKRISQSVSEMIVGLPVTFGWSKR
;
A
#
# COMPACT_ATOMS: atom_id res chain seq x y z
N MET A 1 1.96 -1.75 12.75
CA MET A 1 2.97 -1.96 11.72
C MET A 1 2.43 -3.01 10.78
N THR A 2 2.96 -3.15 9.58
CA THR A 2 2.24 -3.90 8.54
C THR A 2 3.18 -4.32 7.41
N LEU A 3 2.68 -5.18 6.55
CA LEU A 3 3.27 -5.47 5.24
C LEU A 3 2.17 -5.34 4.19
N CYS A 4 2.43 -4.56 3.15
CA CYS A 4 1.64 -4.56 1.93
C CYS A 4 2.53 -4.89 0.74
N ILE A 5 2.05 -5.75 -0.15
CA ILE A 5 2.73 -6.20 -1.37
C ILE A 5 1.79 -5.97 -2.54
N ALA A 6 2.29 -5.47 -3.66
CA ALA A 6 1.57 -5.50 -4.93
C ALA A 6 2.51 -5.94 -6.05
N ALA A 7 1.98 -6.71 -6.99
CA ALA A 7 2.70 -7.19 -8.15
C ALA A 7 1.80 -7.16 -9.39
N ILE A 8 2.36 -6.75 -10.53
CA ILE A 8 1.72 -6.85 -11.84
C ILE A 8 2.02 -8.26 -12.38
N CYS A 9 1.01 -8.94 -12.87
CA CYS A 9 1.11 -10.28 -13.43
C CYS A 9 0.27 -10.39 -14.72
N ARG A 10 0.29 -11.55 -15.35
CA ARG A 10 -0.60 -11.88 -16.46
C ARG A 10 -1.64 -12.92 -16.03
N ARG A 11 -2.88 -12.69 -16.42
CA ARG A 11 -3.99 -13.58 -16.21
C ARG A 11 -4.77 -13.72 -17.52
N ASP A 12 -4.87 -14.95 -18.04
CA ASP A 12 -5.59 -15.23 -19.30
C ASP A 12 -5.12 -14.35 -20.47
N GLY A 13 -3.80 -14.05 -20.52
CA GLY A 13 -3.19 -13.17 -21.53
C GLY A 13 -3.31 -11.68 -21.26
N GLU A 14 -4.06 -11.26 -20.24
CA GLU A 14 -4.27 -9.90 -19.83
C GLU A 14 -3.51 -9.55 -18.55
N GLU A 15 -3.16 -8.27 -18.38
CA GLU A 15 -2.51 -7.80 -17.15
C GLU A 15 -3.49 -7.72 -15.99
N ALA A 16 -3.03 -8.15 -14.81
CA ALA A 16 -3.73 -8.06 -13.54
C ALA A 16 -2.78 -7.58 -12.44
N ILE A 17 -3.32 -7.05 -11.38
CA ILE A 17 -2.55 -6.66 -10.18
C ILE A 17 -2.98 -7.56 -9.02
N ILE A 18 -2.01 -8.25 -8.43
CA ILE A 18 -2.18 -9.00 -7.20
C ILE A 18 -1.69 -8.13 -6.06
N ALA A 19 -2.54 -7.93 -5.06
CA ALA A 19 -2.25 -7.15 -3.88
C ALA A 19 -2.47 -7.99 -2.63
N ALA A 20 -1.53 -7.96 -1.69
CA ALA A 20 -1.64 -8.65 -0.41
C ALA A 20 -1.29 -7.74 0.76
N SER A 21 -1.98 -7.93 1.88
CA SER A 21 -1.64 -7.27 3.14
C SER A 21 -1.96 -8.16 4.34
N ASP A 22 -1.38 -7.83 5.50
CA ASP A 22 -1.80 -8.35 6.78
C ASP A 22 -2.94 -7.51 7.38
N PHE A 23 -3.64 -8.06 8.39
CA PHE A 23 -4.70 -7.34 9.13
C PHE A 23 -4.20 -6.63 10.37
N LEU A 24 -2.97 -6.84 10.79
CA LEU A 24 -2.47 -6.39 12.07
C LEU A 24 -2.38 -4.86 12.15
N LEU A 25 -3.18 -4.27 13.02
CA LEU A 25 -2.96 -2.91 13.52
C LEU A 25 -2.25 -3.01 14.86
N SER A 26 -1.08 -2.44 14.98
CA SER A 26 -0.34 -2.39 16.23
C SER A 26 -0.16 -0.96 16.73
N ASN A 27 -0.36 -0.74 18.02
CA ASN A 27 0.05 0.48 18.69
C ASN A 27 1.34 0.19 19.48
N PRO A 28 2.51 0.64 18.99
CA PRO A 28 3.79 0.38 19.64
C PRO A 28 3.87 0.93 21.06
N SER A 29 3.20 2.06 21.31
CA SER A 29 3.23 2.73 22.62
C SER A 29 2.45 1.98 23.70
N LEU A 30 1.51 1.13 23.30
CA LEU A 30 0.67 0.36 24.23
C LEU A 30 0.94 -1.14 24.18
N SER A 31 1.89 -1.59 23.35
CA SER A 31 2.14 -3.02 23.07
C SER A 31 0.89 -3.80 22.68
N LEU A 32 -0.15 -3.09 22.23
CA LEU A 32 -1.43 -3.68 21.84
C LEU A 32 -1.39 -4.06 20.36
N LYS A 33 -1.86 -5.26 20.09
CA LYS A 33 -2.08 -5.79 18.75
C LYS A 33 -3.58 -5.96 18.57
N PHE A 34 -4.12 -5.34 17.53
CA PHE A 34 -5.52 -5.52 17.13
C PHE A 34 -5.54 -6.25 15.80
N ASP A 35 -5.88 -7.50 15.82
CA ASP A 35 -6.24 -8.26 14.62
C ASP A 35 -7.74 -8.03 14.34
N THR A 36 -8.09 -6.78 14.16
CA THR A 36 -9.43 -6.39 13.76
C THR A 36 -9.50 -6.46 12.25
N GLY A 37 -10.62 -6.93 11.71
CA GLY A 37 -10.87 -6.98 10.26
C GLY A 37 -10.81 -5.62 9.52
N ALA A 38 -9.95 -4.72 9.98
CA ALA A 38 -9.67 -3.44 9.35
C ALA A 38 -8.82 -3.67 8.12
N TYR A 39 -9.45 -3.62 6.97
CA TYR A 39 -8.76 -3.72 5.71
C TYR A 39 -7.79 -2.55 5.52
N LYS A 40 -6.54 -2.89 5.21
CA LYS A 40 -5.48 -1.91 4.91
C LYS A 40 -5.47 -1.46 3.46
N PHE A 41 -6.53 -1.75 2.72
CA PHE A 41 -6.69 -1.35 1.33
C PHE A 41 -8.11 -0.88 1.03
N THR A 42 -8.21 -0.06 0.00
CA THR A 42 -9.46 0.50 -0.51
C THR A 42 -9.37 0.73 -2.02
N THR A 43 -10.52 0.95 -2.65
CA THR A 43 -10.54 1.49 -4.00
C THR A 43 -10.12 2.96 -3.98
N ALA A 44 -9.15 3.33 -4.81
CA ALA A 44 -8.66 4.71 -4.91
C ALA A 44 -9.39 5.53 -5.97
N SER A 45 -10.12 4.89 -6.88
CA SER A 45 -10.94 5.56 -7.90
C SER A 45 -12.41 5.09 -7.88
N PRO A 46 -13.35 5.92 -8.38
CA PRO A 46 -14.76 5.53 -8.52
C PRO A 46 -15.00 4.35 -9.47
N THR A 47 -14.10 4.12 -10.41
CA THR A 47 -14.17 3.02 -11.39
C THR A 47 -13.68 1.69 -10.84
N HIS A 48 -13.19 1.67 -9.59
CA HIS A 48 -12.59 0.51 -8.93
C HIS A 48 -11.33 -0.06 -9.61
N ARG A 49 -10.77 0.62 -10.61
CA ARG A 49 -9.55 0.18 -11.32
C ARG A 49 -8.28 0.40 -10.51
N TRP A 50 -8.33 1.17 -9.43
CA TRP A 50 -7.19 1.50 -8.60
C TRP A 50 -7.38 1.01 -7.17
N ILE A 51 -6.39 0.26 -6.70
CA ILE A 51 -6.27 -0.19 -5.31
C ILE A 51 -5.23 0.67 -4.59
N SER A 52 -5.52 1.01 -3.36
CA SER A 52 -4.57 1.67 -2.47
C SER A 52 -4.45 0.90 -1.18
N MET A 53 -3.22 0.68 -0.77
CA MET A 53 -2.86 0.08 0.51
C MET A 53 -2.04 1.07 1.32
N PHE A 54 -2.02 0.91 2.65
CA PHE A 54 -1.17 1.72 3.50
C PHE A 54 -0.40 0.90 4.53
N ALA A 55 0.76 1.44 4.90
CA ALA A 55 1.54 1.01 6.04
C ALA A 55 1.78 2.19 6.99
N GLY A 56 1.86 1.94 8.30
CA GLY A 56 2.09 2.99 9.29
C GLY A 56 0.82 3.43 10.02
N ARG A 57 0.64 4.74 10.20
CA ARG A 57 -0.45 5.31 11.02
C ARG A 57 -1.78 5.34 10.25
N PRO A 58 -2.87 4.71 10.78
CA PRO A 58 -4.16 4.62 10.07
C PRO A 58 -4.84 5.97 9.82
N TYR A 59 -4.68 6.92 10.73
CA TYR A 59 -5.31 8.23 10.64
C TYR A 59 -4.98 8.94 9.32
N GLY A 60 -3.70 8.95 8.93
CA GLY A 60 -3.29 9.56 7.67
C GLY A 60 -3.85 8.85 6.44
N ALA A 61 -4.09 7.53 6.53
CA ALA A 61 -4.62 6.75 5.41
C ALA A 61 -6.05 7.16 5.05
N THR A 62 -6.95 7.25 6.01
CA THR A 62 -8.34 7.62 5.78
C THR A 62 -8.45 9.00 5.14
N GLU A 63 -7.76 9.98 5.70
CA GLU A 63 -7.74 11.36 5.20
C GLU A 63 -7.26 11.45 3.73
N ILE A 64 -6.18 10.72 3.40
CA ILE A 64 -5.64 10.69 2.03
C ILE A 64 -6.61 9.99 1.08
N TRP A 65 -7.21 8.86 1.47
CA TRP A 65 -8.15 8.13 0.64
C TRP A 65 -9.40 8.96 0.31
N GLU A 66 -9.97 9.66 1.30
CA GLU A 66 -11.12 10.56 1.10
C GLU A 66 -10.76 11.73 0.20
N CYS A 67 -9.61 12.37 0.46
CA CYS A 67 -9.11 13.45 -0.37
C CYS A 67 -8.92 13.01 -1.83
N THR A 68 -8.27 11.86 -2.04
CA THR A 68 -7.99 11.34 -3.38
C THR A 68 -9.27 11.01 -4.13
N ARG A 69 -10.20 10.28 -3.50
CA ARG A 69 -11.52 9.98 -4.10
C ARG A 69 -12.27 11.24 -4.49
N GLY A 70 -12.25 12.28 -3.64
CA GLY A 70 -12.85 13.58 -3.94
C GLY A 70 -12.26 14.23 -5.20
N LYS A 71 -10.95 14.13 -5.41
CA LYS A 71 -10.26 14.66 -6.59
C LYS A 71 -10.55 13.90 -7.88
N PHE A 72 -10.91 12.61 -7.75
CA PHE A 72 -11.20 11.72 -8.88
C PHE A 72 -12.65 11.73 -9.35
N ARG A 73 -13.57 12.36 -8.61
CA ARG A 73 -15.02 12.32 -8.88
C ARG A 73 -15.40 12.67 -10.32
N ASN A 74 -14.63 13.53 -10.99
CA ASN A 74 -14.89 14.03 -12.33
C ASN A 74 -13.68 13.89 -13.27
N LYS A 75 -12.72 13.00 -12.98
CA LYS A 75 -11.52 12.85 -13.80
C LYS A 75 -11.44 11.46 -14.41
N GLN A 76 -10.94 11.41 -15.62
CA GLN A 76 -10.63 10.15 -16.27
C GLN A 76 -9.51 9.42 -15.53
N ASP A 77 -9.64 8.11 -15.38
CA ASP A 77 -8.59 7.26 -14.84
C ASP A 77 -7.34 7.36 -15.72
N SER A 78 -6.28 7.88 -15.14
CA SER A 78 -4.94 7.86 -15.73
C SER A 78 -3.90 7.82 -14.62
N SER A 79 -2.78 7.18 -14.89
CA SER A 79 -1.64 7.13 -13.98
C SER A 79 -1.19 8.51 -13.54
N LYS A 80 -1.13 9.46 -14.47
CA LYS A 80 -0.77 10.86 -14.20
C LYS A 80 -1.74 11.52 -13.22
N ASN A 81 -3.05 11.37 -13.43
CA ASN A 81 -4.06 11.97 -12.56
C ASN A 81 -4.03 11.33 -11.17
N MET A 82 -3.83 10.00 -11.07
CA MET A 82 -3.75 9.28 -9.81
C MET A 82 -2.54 9.74 -8.99
N ARG A 83 -1.37 9.77 -9.60
CA ARG A 83 -0.13 10.25 -8.96
C ARG A 83 -0.27 11.68 -8.47
N LEU A 84 -0.78 12.60 -9.32
CA LEU A 84 -1.00 14.00 -8.96
C LEU A 84 -2.02 14.14 -7.82
N ALA A 85 -3.09 13.34 -7.80
CA ALA A 85 -4.08 13.37 -6.72
C ALA A 85 -3.47 12.96 -5.39
N TYR A 86 -2.68 11.87 -5.36
CA TYR A 86 -1.97 11.44 -4.15
C TYR A 86 -0.95 12.49 -3.69
N GLU A 87 -0.12 13.01 -4.59
CA GLU A 87 0.86 14.04 -4.27
C GLU A 87 0.22 15.27 -3.60
N GLN A 88 -0.86 15.79 -4.21
CA GLN A 88 -1.57 16.95 -3.68
C GLN A 88 -2.26 16.66 -2.32
N CYS A 89 -2.84 15.47 -2.14
CA CYS A 89 -3.50 15.11 -0.89
C CYS A 89 -2.49 14.89 0.23
N VAL A 90 -1.39 14.20 -0.06
CA VAL A 90 -0.29 13.99 0.91
C VAL A 90 0.34 15.33 1.32
N GLU A 91 0.62 16.21 0.34
CA GLU A 91 1.18 17.52 0.62
C GLU A 91 0.24 18.39 1.48
N LYS A 92 -1.07 18.37 1.19
CA LYS A 92 -2.08 19.08 1.99
C LYS A 92 -2.10 18.58 3.43
N LEU A 93 -2.23 17.27 3.63
CA LEU A 93 -2.28 16.65 4.96
C LEU A 93 -0.98 16.88 5.73
N ARG A 94 0.16 16.71 5.05
CA ARG A 94 1.49 16.95 5.62
C ARG A 94 1.63 18.37 6.16
N LYS A 95 1.20 19.39 5.39
CA LYS A 95 1.22 20.79 5.84
C LYS A 95 0.35 21.00 7.07
N GLN A 96 -0.89 20.46 7.07
CA GLN A 96 -1.81 20.58 8.19
C GLN A 96 -1.26 19.95 9.48
N LEU A 97 -0.71 18.74 9.36
CA LEU A 97 -0.16 18.01 10.50
C LEU A 97 1.15 18.61 11.00
N ALA A 98 2.02 19.08 10.10
CA ALA A 98 3.25 19.79 10.47
C ALA A 98 2.94 21.08 11.22
N GLU A 99 1.97 21.86 10.74
CA GLU A 99 1.50 23.06 11.48
C GLU A 99 0.97 22.67 12.86
N LYS A 100 0.06 21.68 12.92
CA LYS A 100 -0.55 21.24 14.18
C LYS A 100 0.49 20.74 15.19
N GLN A 101 1.48 19.96 14.75
CA GLN A 101 2.42 19.30 15.66
C GLN A 101 3.68 20.12 15.98
N LEU A 102 4.10 20.99 15.07
CA LEU A 102 5.35 21.72 15.24
C LEU A 102 5.17 23.21 15.57
N LEU A 103 4.11 23.85 15.04
CA LEU A 103 3.94 25.31 15.14
C LEU A 103 2.84 25.72 16.10
N ARG A 104 1.74 24.98 16.23
CA ARG A 104 0.64 25.36 17.14
C ARG A 104 1.07 25.42 18.60
N ASN A 105 2.01 24.58 19.01
CA ASN A 105 2.59 24.66 20.36
C ASN A 105 3.42 25.94 20.59
N GLN A 106 3.72 26.68 19.52
CA GLN A 106 4.37 27.99 19.55
C GLN A 106 3.38 29.11 19.27
N PHE A 107 2.06 28.80 19.25
CA PHE A 107 0.97 29.72 18.96
C PHE A 107 1.06 30.46 17.62
N ILE A 108 1.68 29.83 16.60
CA ILE A 108 1.83 30.37 15.26
C ILE A 108 1.32 29.39 14.19
N SER A 109 0.83 29.95 13.10
CA SER A 109 0.46 29.20 11.88
C SER A 109 1.66 29.05 10.93
N LEU A 110 1.53 28.15 9.94
CA LEU A 110 2.54 27.99 8.89
C LEU A 110 2.66 29.29 8.05
N ARG A 111 1.59 30.04 7.88
CA ARG A 111 1.59 31.34 7.18
C ARG A 111 2.41 32.39 7.95
N GLU A 112 2.17 32.50 9.25
CA GLU A 112 2.94 33.42 10.13
C GLU A 112 4.39 33.01 10.20
N PHE A 113 4.68 31.72 10.34
CA PHE A 113 6.06 31.22 10.30
C PHE A 113 6.80 31.59 9.02
N LYS A 114 6.13 31.52 7.86
CA LYS A 114 6.73 31.93 6.59
C LYS A 114 7.00 33.44 6.48
N ARG A 115 6.12 34.25 7.07
CA ARG A 115 6.22 35.71 7.04
C ARG A 115 7.21 36.22 8.09
N ASP A 116 7.06 35.79 9.33
CA ASP A 116 7.70 36.37 10.51
C ASP A 116 8.72 35.42 11.17
N GLY A 117 8.93 34.23 10.59
CA GLY A 117 9.80 33.19 11.16
C GLY A 117 11.20 33.67 11.55
N PRO A 118 11.90 34.50 10.73
CA PRO A 118 13.22 35.04 11.08
C PRO A 118 13.19 35.89 12.37
N THR A 119 12.11 36.63 12.61
CA THR A 119 11.93 37.46 13.80
C THR A 119 11.52 36.61 15.01
N LEU A 120 10.61 35.66 14.84
CA LEU A 120 10.09 34.81 15.90
C LEU A 120 11.09 33.74 16.38
N PHE A 121 11.96 33.28 15.49
CA PHE A 121 12.95 32.23 15.73
C PHE A 121 14.36 32.68 15.29
N PRO A 122 15.04 33.55 16.03
CA PRO A 122 16.33 34.06 15.59
C PRO A 122 17.40 32.98 15.55
N GLY A 123 18.31 33.08 14.59
CA GLY A 123 19.52 32.30 14.49
C GLY A 123 19.28 30.79 14.33
N ARG A 124 19.93 29.97 15.17
CA ARG A 124 19.91 28.51 15.11
C ARG A 124 18.49 27.91 15.26
N ARG A 125 17.62 28.57 16.00
CA ARG A 125 16.24 28.09 16.21
C ARG A 125 15.43 28.08 14.92
N LEU A 126 15.58 29.07 14.05
CA LEU A 126 14.95 29.12 12.74
C LEU A 126 15.40 27.94 11.87
N ALA A 127 16.69 27.70 11.78
CA ALA A 127 17.22 26.60 10.99
C ALA A 127 16.73 25.22 11.47
N ILE A 128 16.64 25.02 12.78
CA ILE A 128 16.11 23.78 13.36
C ILE A 128 14.62 23.64 12.99
N MET A 129 13.80 24.68 13.12
CA MET A 129 12.38 24.62 12.81
C MET A 129 12.13 24.40 11.32
N GLN A 130 12.87 25.09 10.46
CA GLN A 130 12.81 24.87 9.00
C GLN A 130 13.18 23.43 8.64
N ARG A 131 14.22 22.87 9.27
CA ARG A 131 14.61 21.45 9.04
C ARG A 131 13.53 20.50 9.52
N LYS A 132 12.89 20.74 10.71
CA LYS A 132 11.79 19.91 11.19
C LYS A 132 10.58 19.97 10.26
N LEU A 133 10.19 21.13 9.77
CA LEU A 133 9.10 21.30 8.81
C LEU A 133 9.38 20.62 7.47
N ARG A 134 10.61 20.78 6.96
CA ARG A 134 11.02 20.15 5.68
C ARG A 134 11.03 18.62 5.77
N ASN A 135 11.49 18.09 6.90
CA ASN A 135 11.61 16.65 7.11
C ASN A 135 10.40 16.03 7.79
N PHE A 136 9.32 16.81 7.97
CA PHE A 136 8.12 16.30 8.62
C PHE A 136 7.52 15.14 7.82
N ASP A 137 7.31 14.03 8.51
CA ASP A 137 6.68 12.82 8.01
C ASP A 137 5.56 12.43 8.98
N PHE A 138 4.36 12.23 8.48
CA PHE A 138 3.24 11.81 9.33
C PHE A 138 3.19 10.29 9.59
N GLY A 139 4.18 9.56 9.08
CA GLY A 139 4.40 8.15 9.40
C GLY A 139 3.41 7.19 8.74
N THR A 140 2.91 7.56 7.56
CA THR A 140 2.09 6.68 6.72
C THR A 140 2.71 6.59 5.33
N GLU A 141 2.79 5.39 4.79
CA GLU A 141 3.24 5.12 3.44
C GLU A 141 2.11 4.46 2.66
N PHE A 142 1.95 4.80 1.39
CA PHE A 142 0.93 4.25 0.51
C PHE A 142 1.58 3.47 -0.61
N LEU A 143 0.96 2.34 -0.94
CA LEU A 143 1.23 1.55 -2.12
C LEU A 143 -0.03 1.57 -2.98
N VAL A 144 0.08 2.09 -4.18
CA VAL A 144 -1.03 2.32 -5.09
C VAL A 144 -0.76 1.58 -6.39
N GLY A 145 -1.70 0.74 -6.79
CA GLY A 145 -1.65 0.01 -8.05
C GLY A 145 -2.99 0.08 -8.78
N GLY A 146 -2.96 0.02 -10.10
CA GLY A 146 -4.21 0.07 -10.87
C GLY A 146 -3.99 0.19 -12.35
N PHE A 147 -5.08 0.43 -13.05
CA PHE A 147 -5.12 0.53 -14.50
C PHE A 147 -5.66 1.88 -14.95
N ASP A 148 -5.05 2.47 -15.94
CA ASP A 148 -5.60 3.64 -16.61
C ASP A 148 -6.82 3.26 -17.48
N ALA A 149 -7.47 4.27 -18.08
CA ALA A 149 -8.65 4.06 -18.93
C ALA A 149 -8.36 3.19 -20.17
N ARG A 150 -7.09 3.04 -20.57
CA ARG A 150 -6.66 2.20 -21.69
C ARG A 150 -6.30 0.79 -21.25
N GLY A 151 -6.37 0.50 -19.95
CA GLY A 151 -5.97 -0.79 -19.36
C GLY A 151 -4.47 -0.93 -19.14
N VAL A 152 -3.70 0.17 -19.18
CA VAL A 152 -2.26 0.14 -18.89
C VAL A 152 -2.07 0.13 -17.36
N PRO A 153 -1.34 -0.84 -16.78
CA PRO A 153 -1.10 -0.90 -15.36
C PRO A 153 -0.12 0.19 -14.90
N ASP A 154 -0.25 0.61 -13.66
CA ASP A 154 0.73 1.43 -12.96
C ASP A 154 0.84 0.98 -11.50
N LEU A 155 2.05 1.12 -10.95
CA LEU A 155 2.38 0.78 -9.57
C LEU A 155 3.36 1.81 -9.02
N PHE A 156 2.99 2.43 -7.89
CA PHE A 156 3.83 3.42 -7.23
C PHE A 156 3.63 3.43 -5.71
N THR A 157 4.62 3.95 -5.00
CA THR A 157 4.49 4.27 -3.58
C THR A 157 4.61 5.77 -3.34
N ILE A 158 4.03 6.25 -2.25
CA ILE A 158 4.20 7.60 -1.76
C ILE A 158 4.29 7.62 -0.24
N THR A 159 5.31 8.25 0.31
CA THR A 159 5.52 8.37 1.76
C THR A 159 4.75 9.54 2.35
N GLY A 160 4.55 9.56 3.67
CA GLY A 160 4.01 10.71 4.40
C GLY A 160 4.85 11.98 4.31
N ARG A 161 6.07 11.86 3.78
CA ARG A 161 6.93 12.98 3.42
C ARG A 161 6.63 13.55 2.04
N GLY A 162 5.87 12.83 1.21
CA GLY A 162 5.54 13.20 -0.17
C GLY A 162 6.54 12.66 -1.22
N GLN A 163 7.45 11.76 -0.83
CA GLN A 163 8.36 11.11 -1.79
C GLN A 163 7.62 10.01 -2.53
N MET A 164 7.60 10.08 -3.85
CA MET A 164 6.96 9.11 -4.73
C MET A 164 7.99 8.29 -5.50
N HIS A 165 7.76 6.98 -5.58
CA HIS A 165 8.59 6.05 -6.35
C HIS A 165 7.73 5.22 -7.29
N SER A 166 8.17 5.07 -8.54
CA SER A 166 7.52 4.23 -9.55
C SER A 166 8.13 2.84 -9.57
N PHE A 167 7.29 1.82 -9.74
CA PHE A 167 7.69 0.42 -9.78
C PHE A 167 7.30 -0.30 -11.08
N LEU A 168 7.04 0.45 -12.15
CA LEU A 168 6.72 -0.12 -13.45
C LEU A 168 7.83 -1.02 -14.01
N SER A 169 9.09 -0.64 -13.82
CA SER A 169 10.23 -1.44 -14.30
C SER A 169 10.43 -2.74 -13.55
N THR A 170 10.06 -2.79 -12.27
CA THR A 170 10.19 -3.98 -11.42
C THR A 170 8.90 -4.78 -11.34
N SER A 171 7.77 -4.21 -11.80
CA SER A 171 6.43 -4.79 -11.75
C SER A 171 5.98 -5.25 -10.35
N CYS A 172 6.69 -4.86 -9.30
CA CYS A 172 6.33 -5.18 -7.91
C CYS A 172 6.78 -4.11 -6.94
N ALA A 173 6.02 -3.91 -5.87
CA ALA A 173 6.33 -2.98 -4.79
C ALA A 173 5.89 -3.54 -3.44
N MET A 174 6.60 -3.15 -2.39
CA MET A 174 6.33 -3.57 -1.02
C MET A 174 6.56 -2.40 -0.08
N ILE A 175 5.70 -2.26 0.93
CA ILE A 175 5.80 -1.23 1.96
C ILE A 175 5.56 -1.81 3.35
N GLY A 176 6.03 -1.11 4.36
CA GLY A 176 5.87 -1.46 5.77
C GLY A 176 7.06 -2.18 6.37
N CYS A 177 6.97 -2.55 7.64
CA CYS A 177 8.11 -3.09 8.40
C CYS A 177 8.58 -4.47 7.92
N GLY A 178 7.70 -5.27 7.32
CA GLY A 178 8.06 -6.57 6.75
C GLY A 178 8.59 -6.50 5.31
N ALA A 179 8.64 -5.31 4.69
CA ALA A 179 8.95 -5.17 3.27
C ALA A 179 10.33 -5.72 2.88
N ASP A 180 11.36 -5.49 3.70
CA ASP A 180 12.71 -5.96 3.39
C ASP A 180 12.78 -7.49 3.42
N LEU A 181 12.15 -8.13 4.41
CA LEU A 181 12.09 -9.60 4.51
C LEU A 181 11.31 -10.21 3.34
N ALA A 182 10.16 -9.63 3.02
CA ALA A 182 9.35 -10.06 1.88
C ALA A 182 10.12 -9.91 0.56
N LYS A 183 10.81 -8.78 0.36
CA LYS A 183 11.59 -8.48 -0.83
C LYS A 183 12.70 -9.50 -1.08
N VAL A 184 13.43 -9.91 -0.05
CA VAL A 184 14.51 -10.90 -0.19
C VAL A 184 14.02 -12.22 -0.76
N SER A 185 12.83 -12.68 -0.35
CA SER A 185 12.28 -13.94 -0.88
C SER A 185 11.63 -13.74 -2.26
N PHE A 186 10.87 -12.66 -2.42
CA PHE A 186 10.10 -12.40 -3.61
C PHE A 186 10.98 -12.18 -4.86
N THR A 187 12.03 -11.37 -4.74
CA THR A 187 12.93 -11.06 -5.88
C THR A 187 13.69 -12.26 -6.42
N LYS A 188 13.81 -13.34 -5.65
CA LYS A 188 14.46 -14.59 -6.12
C LYS A 188 13.56 -15.44 -7.03
N SER A 189 12.25 -15.32 -6.86
CA SER A 189 11.27 -16.20 -7.52
C SER A 189 10.36 -15.44 -8.47
N PHE A 190 10.22 -14.13 -8.32
CA PHE A 190 9.30 -13.33 -9.10
C PHE A 190 9.78 -13.05 -10.51
N ASN A 191 8.93 -13.42 -11.48
CA ASN A 191 9.07 -13.01 -12.87
C ASN A 191 7.70 -12.43 -13.32
N PRO A 192 7.63 -11.18 -13.81
CA PRO A 192 6.37 -10.55 -14.21
C PRO A 192 5.68 -11.21 -15.40
N ARG A 193 6.35 -12.18 -16.06
CA ARG A 193 5.78 -13.00 -17.15
C ARG A 193 5.13 -14.28 -16.66
N ASP A 194 5.33 -14.63 -15.38
CA ASP A 194 4.73 -15.83 -14.80
C ASP A 194 3.21 -15.69 -14.74
N ASP A 195 2.53 -16.83 -14.73
CA ASP A 195 1.09 -16.87 -14.59
C ASP A 195 0.64 -16.31 -13.23
N TRP A 196 -0.56 -15.77 -13.18
CA TRP A 196 -1.11 -15.16 -11.98
C TRP A 196 -1.11 -16.12 -10.77
N THR A 197 -1.25 -17.42 -10.97
CA THR A 197 -1.23 -18.41 -9.90
C THR A 197 0.16 -18.53 -9.25
N GLU A 198 1.22 -18.48 -10.05
CA GLU A 198 2.60 -18.43 -9.55
C GLU A 198 2.84 -17.14 -8.77
N ILE A 199 2.35 -16.00 -9.30
CA ILE A 199 2.51 -14.72 -8.61
C ILE A 199 1.71 -14.68 -7.29
N VAL A 200 0.48 -15.23 -7.24
CA VAL A 200 -0.28 -15.39 -5.98
C VAL A 200 0.54 -16.20 -4.97
N TYR A 201 1.11 -17.31 -5.40
CA TYR A 201 1.92 -18.17 -4.53
C TYR A 201 3.14 -17.41 -3.99
N HIS A 202 3.90 -16.72 -4.85
CA HIS A 202 5.10 -15.98 -4.45
C HIS A 202 4.77 -14.76 -3.58
N VAL A 203 3.67 -14.07 -3.82
CA VAL A 203 3.17 -12.99 -2.96
C VAL A 203 2.82 -13.53 -1.56
N CYS A 204 2.12 -14.68 -1.51
CA CYS A 204 1.80 -15.35 -0.26
C CYS A 204 3.08 -15.84 0.45
N GLU A 205 4.01 -16.48 -0.26
CA GLU A 205 5.30 -16.90 0.29
C GLU A 205 6.07 -15.74 0.91
N ALA A 206 6.20 -14.63 0.17
CA ALA A 206 6.90 -13.45 0.65
C ALA A 206 6.27 -12.91 1.94
N LYS A 207 4.93 -12.90 1.99
CA LYS A 207 4.19 -12.51 3.18
C LYS A 207 4.41 -13.48 4.35
N PHE A 208 4.34 -14.81 4.12
CA PHE A 208 4.55 -15.81 5.16
C PHE A 208 5.97 -15.77 5.72
N ARG A 209 6.98 -15.56 4.88
CA ARG A 209 8.36 -15.38 5.32
C ARG A 209 8.57 -14.11 6.16
N ALA A 210 7.82 -13.06 5.87
CA ALA A 210 7.89 -11.81 6.63
C ALA A 210 7.22 -11.91 8.01
N GLU A 211 6.41 -12.94 8.28
CA GLU A 211 5.75 -13.16 9.58
C GLU A 211 6.73 -13.47 10.73
N VAL A 212 7.98 -13.78 10.43
CA VAL A 212 9.04 -13.88 11.47
C VAL A 212 9.27 -12.54 12.18
N ASP A 213 8.96 -11.43 11.51
CA ASP A 213 8.86 -10.13 12.17
C ASP A 213 7.52 -10.04 12.91
N ARG A 214 7.57 -10.04 14.23
CA ARG A 214 6.39 -9.95 15.12
C ARG A 214 5.48 -8.75 14.84
N ARG A 215 5.92 -7.81 14.02
CA ARG A 215 5.16 -6.63 13.59
C ARG A 215 4.32 -6.88 12.33
N VAL A 216 4.49 -8.02 11.68
CA VAL A 216 3.65 -8.50 10.58
C VAL A 216 2.64 -9.48 11.15
N GLY A 217 1.35 -9.29 10.85
CA GLY A 217 0.29 -10.20 11.28
C GLY A 217 0.33 -11.51 10.49
N ASP A 218 -0.19 -12.59 11.07
CA ASP A 218 -0.26 -13.91 10.45
C ASP A 218 -1.45 -14.08 9.49
N ARG A 219 -2.53 -13.34 9.71
CA ARG A 219 -3.66 -13.30 8.78
C ARG A 219 -3.28 -12.53 7.52
N THR A 220 -3.73 -13.05 6.38
CA THR A 220 -3.39 -12.52 5.06
C THR A 220 -4.64 -12.28 4.24
N VAL A 221 -4.71 -11.12 3.59
CA VAL A 221 -5.68 -10.84 2.54
C VAL A 221 -4.97 -10.77 1.22
N VAL A 222 -5.53 -11.42 0.20
CA VAL A 222 -5.06 -11.30 -1.19
C VAL A 222 -6.23 -10.88 -2.06
N VAL A 223 -5.98 -9.86 -2.88
CA VAL A 223 -6.94 -9.32 -3.84
C VAL A 223 -6.29 -9.30 -5.22
N ILE A 224 -7.05 -9.66 -6.24
CA ILE A 224 -6.68 -9.57 -7.63
C ILE A 224 -7.57 -8.51 -8.28
N VAL A 225 -6.95 -7.54 -8.93
CA VAL A 225 -7.65 -6.45 -9.64
C VAL A 225 -7.33 -6.57 -11.13
N ASP A 226 -8.35 -6.61 -11.97
CA ASP A 226 -8.17 -6.60 -13.42
C ASP A 226 -8.37 -5.19 -14.03
N LYS A 227 -8.05 -5.04 -15.31
CA LYS A 227 -8.17 -3.78 -16.05
C LYS A 227 -9.60 -3.21 -16.11
N ASN A 228 -10.63 -4.04 -15.85
CA ASN A 228 -12.02 -3.62 -15.83
C ASN A 228 -12.47 -3.14 -14.44
N GLY A 229 -11.59 -3.20 -13.45
CA GLY A 229 -11.91 -2.85 -12.06
C GLY A 229 -12.68 -3.94 -11.33
N ILE A 230 -12.63 -5.17 -11.82
CA ILE A 230 -13.20 -6.32 -11.12
C ILE A 230 -12.19 -6.79 -10.07
N TRP A 231 -12.65 -6.82 -8.84
CA TRP A 231 -11.88 -7.28 -7.70
C TRP A 231 -12.26 -8.70 -7.34
N ARG A 232 -11.27 -9.55 -7.18
CA ARG A 232 -11.43 -10.93 -6.72
C ARG A 232 -10.64 -11.10 -5.45
N HIS A 233 -11.31 -11.53 -4.40
CA HIS A 233 -10.70 -11.79 -3.10
C HIS A 233 -10.50 -13.29 -2.91
N ILE A 234 -9.32 -13.70 -2.49
CA ILE A 234 -9.05 -15.08 -2.09
C ILE A 234 -9.46 -15.23 -0.63
N PRO A 235 -10.43 -16.10 -0.29
CA PRO A 235 -10.90 -16.27 1.07
C PRO A 235 -9.84 -16.89 1.97
N GLU A 236 -9.99 -16.74 3.27
CA GLU A 236 -9.02 -17.19 4.29
C GLU A 236 -8.69 -18.69 4.16
N GLU A 237 -9.70 -19.53 3.90
CA GLU A 237 -9.50 -20.97 3.63
C GLU A 237 -8.59 -21.23 2.42
N GLY A 238 -8.70 -20.40 1.38
CA GLY A 238 -7.82 -20.44 0.21
C GLY A 238 -6.38 -20.08 0.57
N ILE A 239 -6.20 -19.03 1.37
CA ILE A 239 -4.87 -18.63 1.86
C ILE A 239 -4.24 -19.72 2.69
N GLU A 240 -5.01 -20.40 3.57
CA GLU A 240 -4.49 -21.54 4.35
C GLU A 240 -4.10 -22.73 3.47
N LYS A 241 -4.80 -23.01 2.39
CA LYS A 241 -4.39 -24.04 1.41
C LYS A 241 -3.05 -23.66 0.76
N VAL A 242 -2.87 -22.39 0.37
CA VAL A 242 -1.58 -21.91 -0.16
C VAL A 242 -0.48 -22.01 0.89
N ARG A 243 -0.75 -21.65 2.15
CA ARG A 243 0.19 -21.76 3.26
C ARG A 243 0.64 -23.22 3.50
N ASN A 244 -0.29 -24.14 3.47
CA ASN A 244 0.01 -25.57 3.63
C ASN A 244 0.82 -26.12 2.43
N ALA A 245 0.54 -25.69 1.22
CA ALA A 245 1.35 -26.00 0.06
C ALA A 245 2.78 -25.45 0.21
N TRP A 246 2.92 -24.21 0.63
CA TRP A 246 4.22 -23.58 0.88
C TRP A 246 5.03 -24.31 1.96
N LYS A 247 4.43 -24.69 3.07
CA LYS A 247 5.12 -25.47 4.13
C LYS A 247 5.69 -26.78 3.62
N ARG A 248 5.06 -27.42 2.61
CA ARG A 248 5.52 -28.67 2.00
C ARG A 248 6.57 -28.45 0.91
N LEU A 249 6.39 -27.45 0.05
CA LEU A 249 7.21 -27.23 -1.14
C LEU A 249 8.39 -26.27 -0.91
N GLY A 250 8.27 -25.39 0.11
CA GLY A 250 9.19 -24.27 0.30
C GLY A 250 9.08 -23.28 -0.87
N GLY A 251 10.15 -22.48 -1.08
CA GLY A 251 10.23 -21.47 -2.14
C GLY A 251 10.58 -22.01 -3.53
N LYS A 252 10.23 -23.24 -3.86
CA LYS A 252 10.42 -23.82 -5.16
C LYS A 252 9.31 -23.39 -6.11
N ARG A 253 9.56 -23.53 -7.43
CA ARG A 253 8.54 -23.35 -8.46
C ARG A 253 7.33 -24.22 -8.13
N ILE A 254 6.13 -23.65 -8.25
CA ILE A 254 4.90 -24.38 -7.93
C ILE A 254 4.70 -25.53 -8.91
N SER A 255 4.18 -26.65 -8.40
CA SER A 255 3.74 -27.75 -9.24
C SER A 255 2.41 -27.41 -9.91
N GLN A 256 2.13 -28.09 -11.02
CA GLN A 256 0.85 -27.94 -11.71
C GLN A 256 -0.34 -28.15 -10.76
N SER A 257 -0.26 -29.11 -9.85
CA SER A 257 -1.31 -29.37 -8.85
C SER A 257 -1.57 -28.20 -7.89
N VAL A 258 -0.54 -27.41 -7.57
CA VAL A 258 -0.72 -26.19 -6.76
C VAL A 258 -1.32 -25.05 -7.58
N SER A 259 -0.92 -24.91 -8.85
CA SER A 259 -1.53 -23.97 -9.77
C SER A 259 -3.02 -24.27 -9.95
N GLU A 260 -3.38 -25.52 -10.22
CA GLU A 260 -4.78 -25.97 -10.35
C GLU A 260 -5.57 -25.74 -9.04
N MET A 261 -4.95 -25.98 -7.89
CA MET A 261 -5.56 -25.66 -6.59
C MET A 261 -5.85 -24.14 -6.47
N ILE A 262 -4.92 -23.28 -6.86
CA ILE A 262 -5.13 -21.82 -6.81
C ILE A 262 -6.22 -21.38 -7.79
N VAL A 263 -6.25 -21.95 -9.00
CA VAL A 263 -7.34 -21.71 -9.98
C VAL A 263 -8.70 -22.10 -9.40
N GLY A 264 -8.78 -23.23 -8.71
CA GLY A 264 -10.00 -23.75 -8.09
C GLY A 264 -10.40 -23.07 -6.78
N LEU A 265 -9.66 -22.07 -6.29
CA LEU A 265 -10.06 -21.35 -5.07
C LEU A 265 -11.36 -20.58 -5.32
N PRO A 266 -12.31 -20.63 -4.38
CA PRO A 266 -13.49 -19.80 -4.45
C PRO A 266 -13.06 -18.33 -4.42
N VAL A 267 -13.44 -17.59 -5.45
CA VAL A 267 -13.13 -16.16 -5.56
C VAL A 267 -14.41 -15.40 -5.37
N THR A 268 -14.52 -14.65 -4.29
CA THR A 268 -15.69 -13.81 -4.06
C THR A 268 -15.59 -12.54 -4.89
N PHE A 269 -16.64 -12.23 -5.65
CA PHE A 269 -16.73 -11.00 -6.42
C PHE A 269 -17.17 -9.84 -5.53
N GLY A 270 -16.42 -8.76 -5.59
CA GLY A 270 -16.90 -7.44 -5.21
C GLY A 270 -16.92 -7.15 -3.71
N TRP A 271 -16.52 -5.97 -3.37
CA TRP A 271 -16.98 -5.25 -2.19
C TRP A 271 -18.41 -4.82 -2.46
N SER A 272 -19.40 -5.62 -2.03
CA SER A 272 -20.76 -5.11 -1.94
C SER A 272 -20.73 -3.92 -0.98
N LYS A 273 -21.28 -2.80 -1.42
CA LYS A 273 -21.53 -1.65 -0.55
C LYS A 273 -22.27 -2.15 0.69
N ARG A 274 -21.64 -2.12 1.83
CA ARG A 274 -22.30 -1.99 3.12
C ARG A 274 -22.25 -0.55 3.55
#